data_b08dad8b7f4b0d2d843b91b5a1210f19
#
_entry.id   b08dad8b7f4b0d2d843b91b5a1210f19
#
_cell.length_a   1.000
_cell.length_b   1.000
_cell.length_c   1.000
_cell.angle_alpha   90.00
_cell.angle_beta   90.00
_cell.angle_gamma   90.00
#
_symmetry.space_group_name_H-M   'P 1'
#
loop_
_entity.id
_entity.type
_entity.pdbx_description
1 polymer ?
#
loop_
_entity_poly.entity_id
_entity_poly.type
_entity_poly.pdbx_seq_one_letter_code
_entity_poly.pdbx_strand_id
1 'polypeptide(L)'
;DHVGVQKLKNGLNAVGLAPIAGRVSGTILTKVADAAARAGSDRIRFTPYQKLIVLNISDEKLEDFIAEMDALGLPARPSIWRKNLMACSGIEFCKLSFAETRKRSQVLVPELEQRLADVNAQLDVPITVNINGCPNSCARSQIADIGFKGQLVDDGDGNQVEGFQVHLGGSLGFDSAFGRKL
;
A
#
# COMPACT_ATOMS: atom_id res chain seq x y z
N ASP A 1 2.64 -10.76 2.27
CA ASP A 1 2.26 -9.60 3.03
C ASP A 1 1.37 -10.00 4.22
N HIS A 2 1.53 -9.33 5.35
CA HIS A 2 0.86 -9.68 6.62
C HIS A 2 -0.31 -8.74 6.92
N VAL A 3 -1.13 -8.41 5.95
CA VAL A 3 -2.36 -7.63 6.14
C VAL A 3 -3.49 -8.55 6.58
N GLY A 4 -4.28 -8.11 7.55
CA GLY A 4 -5.33 -8.92 8.13
C GLY A 4 -4.98 -9.47 9.51
N VAL A 5 -5.86 -10.32 10.02
CA VAL A 5 -5.69 -10.96 11.32
C VAL A 5 -5.02 -12.32 11.15
N GLN A 6 -3.99 -12.56 11.96
CA GLN A 6 -3.27 -13.84 11.98
C GLN A 6 -3.06 -14.31 13.42
N LYS A 7 -3.37 -15.57 13.69
CA LYS A 7 -3.07 -16.17 14.98
C LYS A 7 -1.56 -16.36 15.18
N LEU A 8 -1.07 -15.92 16.31
CA LEU A 8 0.30 -16.15 16.76
C LEU A 8 0.42 -17.48 17.53
N LYS A 9 1.64 -17.99 17.63
CA LYS A 9 1.92 -19.24 18.38
C LYS A 9 1.55 -19.16 19.86
N ASN A 10 1.52 -17.97 20.45
CA ASN A 10 1.13 -17.72 21.84
C ASN A 10 -0.39 -17.59 22.06
N GLY A 11 -1.20 -17.85 21.03
CA GLY A 11 -2.66 -17.75 21.10
C GLY A 11 -3.24 -16.34 20.93
N LEU A 12 -2.41 -15.30 20.86
CA LEU A 12 -2.83 -13.94 20.59
C LEU A 12 -2.88 -13.66 19.08
N ASN A 13 -3.31 -12.47 18.69
CA ASN A 13 -3.44 -12.07 17.28
C ASN A 13 -2.37 -11.05 16.86
N ALA A 14 -1.92 -11.17 15.63
CA ALA A 14 -1.26 -10.12 14.89
C ALA A 14 -2.28 -9.46 13.96
N VAL A 15 -2.38 -8.14 14.00
CA VAL A 15 -3.30 -7.36 13.16
C VAL A 15 -2.49 -6.50 12.21
N GLY A 16 -2.49 -6.90 10.94
CA GLY A 16 -1.83 -6.16 9.86
C GLY A 16 -2.74 -5.10 9.28
N LEU A 17 -2.29 -3.86 9.28
CA LEU A 17 -3.02 -2.67 8.87
C LEU A 17 -2.47 -2.12 7.55
N ALA A 18 -3.35 -1.59 6.70
CA ALA A 18 -3.01 -1.16 5.35
C ALA A 18 -3.18 0.36 5.11
N PRO A 19 -2.27 1.21 5.56
CA PRO A 19 -2.21 2.59 5.11
C PRO A 19 -1.94 2.66 3.60
N ILE A 20 -2.54 3.62 2.91
CA ILE A 20 -2.27 3.83 1.48
C ILE A 20 -0.81 4.28 1.30
N ALA A 21 -0.05 3.53 0.51
CA ALA A 21 1.37 3.80 0.21
C ALA A 21 2.25 4.04 1.45
N GLY A 22 1.89 3.45 2.60
CA GLY A 22 2.63 3.60 3.86
C GLY A 22 2.60 5.00 4.46
N ARG A 23 1.71 5.88 4.01
CA ARG A 23 1.64 7.25 4.50
C ARG A 23 0.78 7.34 5.76
N VAL A 24 1.42 7.60 6.88
CA VAL A 24 0.78 7.76 8.20
C VAL A 24 1.39 8.95 8.90
N SER A 25 0.56 9.84 9.46
CA SER A 25 1.06 10.97 10.26
C SER A 25 1.49 10.53 11.66
N GLY A 26 2.37 11.31 12.29
CA GLY A 26 2.76 11.07 13.69
C GLY A 26 1.56 11.04 14.64
N THR A 27 0.58 11.92 14.44
CA THR A 27 -0.67 11.94 15.22
C THR A 27 -1.44 10.61 15.10
N ILE A 28 -1.56 10.06 13.89
CA ILE A 28 -2.20 8.75 13.68
C ILE A 28 -1.39 7.64 14.35
N LEU A 29 -0.05 7.65 14.21
CA LEU A 29 0.81 6.65 14.89
C LEU A 29 0.68 6.70 16.41
N THR A 30 0.55 7.88 17.02
CA THR A 30 0.27 8.00 18.45
C THR A 30 -1.07 7.37 18.82
N LYS A 31 -2.14 7.64 18.06
CA LYS A 31 -3.44 6.99 18.27
C LYS A 31 -3.39 5.47 18.11
N VAL A 32 -2.62 4.96 17.14
CA VAL A 32 -2.39 3.51 17.00
C VAL A 32 -1.67 2.94 18.22
N ALA A 33 -0.66 3.63 18.73
CA ALA A 33 0.07 3.19 19.93
C ALA A 33 -0.83 3.18 21.17
N ASP A 34 -1.65 4.20 21.36
CA ASP A 34 -2.61 4.28 22.47
C ASP A 34 -3.67 3.17 22.39
N ALA A 35 -4.21 2.91 21.20
CA ALA A 35 -5.16 1.82 20.95
C ALA A 35 -4.52 0.45 21.20
N ALA A 36 -3.29 0.25 20.72
CA ALA A 36 -2.53 -0.97 20.94
C ALA A 36 -2.31 -1.22 22.44
N ALA A 37 -1.92 -0.20 23.20
CA ALA A 37 -1.74 -0.29 24.65
C ALA A 37 -3.04 -0.66 25.37
N ARG A 38 -4.18 -0.04 25.01
CA ARG A 38 -5.50 -0.42 25.54
C ARG A 38 -5.90 -1.86 25.21
N ALA A 39 -5.49 -2.35 24.07
CA ALA A 39 -5.69 -3.73 23.64
C ALA A 39 -4.67 -4.73 24.24
N GLY A 40 -3.74 -4.26 25.08
CA GLY A 40 -2.73 -5.06 25.74
C GLY A 40 -1.48 -5.33 24.93
N SER A 41 -1.28 -4.61 23.82
CA SER A 41 -0.10 -4.73 22.97
C SER A 41 0.95 -3.65 23.28
N ASP A 42 2.21 -4.06 23.29
CA ASP A 42 3.39 -3.19 23.39
C ASP A 42 4.26 -3.23 22.12
N ARG A 43 3.80 -3.88 21.05
CA ARG A 43 4.63 -4.19 19.88
C ARG A 43 3.98 -3.85 18.57
N ILE A 44 4.68 -2.99 17.80
CA ILE A 44 4.34 -2.66 16.41
C ILE A 44 5.53 -3.02 15.52
N ARG A 45 5.24 -3.53 14.32
CA ARG A 45 6.21 -3.84 13.27
C ARG A 45 5.85 -3.11 11.98
N PHE A 46 6.84 -2.58 11.29
CA PHE A 46 6.69 -2.09 9.92
C PHE A 46 7.10 -3.18 8.94
N THR A 47 6.42 -3.23 7.79
CA THR A 47 6.74 -4.22 6.76
C THR A 47 7.42 -3.57 5.55
N PRO A 48 8.23 -4.32 4.77
CA PRO A 48 8.81 -3.81 3.53
C PRO A 48 7.77 -3.50 2.44
N TYR A 49 6.51 -3.89 2.66
CA TYR A 49 5.36 -3.60 1.78
C TYR A 49 4.56 -2.35 2.22
N GLN A 50 5.17 -1.47 3.03
CA GLN A 50 4.56 -0.22 3.48
C GLN A 50 3.27 -0.44 4.31
N LYS A 51 3.26 -1.48 5.13
CA LYS A 51 2.18 -1.82 6.06
C LYS A 51 2.71 -1.80 7.50
N LEU A 52 1.81 -1.84 8.46
CA LEU A 52 2.20 -1.98 9.85
C LEU A 52 1.42 -3.11 10.52
N ILE A 53 2.03 -3.78 11.49
CA ILE A 53 1.43 -4.90 12.20
C ILE A 53 1.46 -4.59 13.68
N VAL A 54 0.32 -4.69 14.35
CA VAL A 54 0.22 -4.65 15.81
C VAL A 54 0.14 -6.09 16.31
N LEU A 55 1.02 -6.45 17.23
CA LEU A 55 1.13 -7.81 17.73
C LEU A 55 0.42 -7.97 19.08
N ASN A 56 0.13 -9.22 19.45
CA ASN A 56 -0.35 -9.60 20.79
C ASN A 56 -1.73 -9.02 21.19
N ILE A 57 -2.63 -8.89 20.25
CA ILE A 57 -4.03 -8.50 20.53
C ILE A 57 -4.82 -9.74 20.97
N SER A 58 -5.52 -9.68 22.09
CA SER A 58 -6.38 -10.78 22.56
C SER A 58 -7.66 -10.90 21.71
N ASP A 59 -8.29 -12.08 21.71
CA ASP A 59 -9.53 -12.30 20.95
C ASP A 59 -10.66 -11.37 21.43
N GLU A 60 -10.73 -11.11 22.74
CA GLU A 60 -11.74 -10.22 23.35
C GLU A 60 -11.62 -8.77 22.93
N LYS A 61 -10.41 -8.30 22.56
CA LYS A 61 -10.12 -6.93 22.17
C LYS A 61 -10.03 -6.75 20.65
N LEU A 62 -10.09 -7.83 19.89
CA LEU A 62 -9.73 -7.84 18.47
C LEU A 62 -10.66 -6.97 17.63
N GLU A 63 -11.96 -7.17 17.73
CA GLU A 63 -12.92 -6.44 16.87
C GLU A 63 -13.02 -4.96 17.25
N ASP A 64 -12.96 -4.62 18.54
CA ASP A 64 -12.91 -3.23 19.00
C ASP A 64 -11.65 -2.53 18.46
N PHE A 65 -10.50 -3.20 18.53
CA PHE A 65 -9.25 -2.68 17.98
C PHE A 65 -9.34 -2.47 16.45
N ILE A 66 -9.89 -3.44 15.72
CA ILE A 66 -10.09 -3.33 14.26
C ILE A 66 -10.99 -2.14 13.93
N ALA A 67 -12.12 -1.99 14.61
CA ALA A 67 -13.04 -0.88 14.40
C ALA A 67 -12.38 0.48 14.64
N GLU A 68 -11.55 0.59 15.68
CA GLU A 68 -10.79 1.82 15.95
C GLU A 68 -9.75 2.09 14.85
N MET A 69 -9.07 1.07 14.32
CA MET A 69 -8.13 1.22 13.21
C MET A 69 -8.82 1.62 11.91
N ASP A 70 -9.99 1.05 11.62
CA ASP A 70 -10.81 1.41 10.47
C ASP A 70 -11.23 2.91 10.55
N ALA A 71 -11.64 3.38 11.73
CA ALA A 71 -11.95 4.80 11.96
C ALA A 71 -10.75 5.75 11.76
N LEU A 72 -9.53 5.24 11.93
CA LEU A 72 -8.29 5.96 11.65
C LEU A 72 -7.85 5.86 10.18
N GLY A 73 -8.60 5.18 9.32
CA GLY A 73 -8.25 4.96 7.91
C GLY A 73 -7.15 3.93 7.70
N LEU A 74 -6.94 3.04 8.67
CA LEU A 74 -5.93 1.97 8.66
C LEU A 74 -6.60 0.58 8.68
N PRO A 75 -7.33 0.18 7.63
CA PRO A 75 -8.12 -1.05 7.67
C PRO A 75 -7.24 -2.30 7.81
N ALA A 76 -7.73 -3.23 8.65
CA ALA A 76 -7.19 -4.58 8.74
C ALA A 76 -7.77 -5.51 7.66
N ARG A 77 -8.95 -5.17 7.11
CA ARG A 77 -9.64 -5.91 6.04
C ARG A 77 -9.82 -5.01 4.80
N PRO A 78 -8.70 -4.53 4.20
CA PRO A 78 -8.76 -3.60 3.08
C PRO A 78 -9.17 -4.27 1.78
N SER A 79 -9.50 -3.46 0.76
CA SER A 79 -9.60 -3.91 -0.62
C SER A 79 -8.29 -4.51 -1.12
N ILE A 80 -8.35 -5.31 -2.18
CA ILE A 80 -7.14 -5.84 -2.84
C ILE A 80 -6.25 -4.70 -3.36
N TRP A 81 -6.83 -3.60 -3.83
CA TRP A 81 -6.11 -2.42 -4.33
C TRP A 81 -5.28 -1.75 -3.24
N ARG A 82 -5.88 -1.50 -2.08
CA ARG A 82 -5.20 -0.90 -0.92
C ARG A 82 -4.15 -1.84 -0.34
N LYS A 83 -4.45 -3.13 -0.27
CA LYS A 83 -3.52 -4.13 0.24
C LYS A 83 -2.26 -4.23 -0.61
N ASN A 84 -2.41 -4.25 -1.94
CA ASN A 84 -1.34 -4.60 -2.87
C ASN A 84 -0.72 -3.40 -3.59
N LEU A 85 -1.03 -2.17 -3.17
CA LEU A 85 -0.38 -0.98 -3.70
C LEU A 85 0.89 -0.64 -2.92
N MET A 86 1.93 -0.27 -3.66
CA MET A 86 3.18 0.27 -3.13
C MET A 86 3.60 1.51 -3.93
N ALA A 87 4.12 2.54 -3.26
CA ALA A 87 4.65 3.73 -3.90
C ALA A 87 6.01 4.14 -3.31
N CYS A 88 6.93 4.63 -4.12
CA CYS A 88 8.16 5.22 -3.60
C CYS A 88 7.87 6.57 -2.91
N SER A 89 8.90 7.21 -2.36
CA SER A 89 8.72 8.51 -1.67
C SER A 89 8.27 9.65 -2.58
N GLY A 90 8.51 9.55 -3.90
CA GLY A 90 8.07 10.55 -4.87
C GLY A 90 8.81 11.89 -4.77
N ILE A 91 8.39 12.85 -5.59
CA ILE A 91 9.02 14.18 -5.69
C ILE A 91 8.91 14.98 -4.39
N GLU A 92 7.95 14.66 -3.53
CA GLU A 92 7.77 15.32 -2.24
C GLU A 92 9.01 15.19 -1.34
N PHE A 93 9.74 14.07 -1.41
CA PHE A 93 10.89 13.78 -0.53
C PHE A 93 12.15 13.34 -1.28
N CYS A 94 12.08 13.07 -2.59
CA CYS A 94 13.19 12.54 -3.36
C CYS A 94 13.60 13.48 -4.48
N LYS A 95 14.83 14.00 -4.43
CA LYS A 95 15.40 14.90 -5.46
C LYS A 95 15.59 14.23 -6.83
N LEU A 96 15.57 12.89 -6.90
CA LEU A 96 15.71 12.13 -8.14
C LEU A 96 14.37 11.83 -8.81
N SER A 97 13.26 12.17 -8.16
CA SER A 97 11.92 11.88 -8.67
C SER A 97 11.46 12.93 -9.67
N PHE A 98 10.83 12.49 -10.74
CA PHE A 98 10.18 13.35 -11.74
C PHE A 98 8.68 13.50 -11.45
N ALA A 99 8.09 12.58 -10.67
CA ALA A 99 6.66 12.54 -10.48
C ALA A 99 6.27 12.32 -9.02
N GLU A 100 5.09 12.83 -8.66
CA GLU A 100 4.45 12.55 -7.40
C GLU A 100 3.92 11.10 -7.36
N THR A 101 4.03 10.43 -6.24
CA THR A 101 3.64 9.02 -6.11
C THR A 101 2.64 8.78 -4.98
N ARG A 102 2.95 9.22 -3.75
CA ARG A 102 2.12 8.93 -2.58
C ARG A 102 0.79 9.68 -2.58
N LYS A 103 0.76 10.96 -3.00
CA LYS A 103 -0.49 11.71 -3.13
C LYS A 103 -1.35 11.14 -4.26
N ARG A 104 -0.71 10.75 -5.39
CA ARG A 104 -1.44 10.05 -6.46
C ARG A 104 -2.02 8.72 -5.99
N SER A 105 -1.30 7.97 -5.16
CA SER A 105 -1.81 6.74 -4.56
C SER A 105 -3.04 6.97 -3.69
N GLN A 106 -3.08 8.08 -2.95
CA GLN A 106 -4.22 8.44 -2.10
C GLN A 106 -5.48 8.79 -2.90
N VAL A 107 -5.33 9.20 -4.15
CA VAL A 107 -6.45 9.41 -5.09
C VAL A 107 -6.77 8.12 -5.83
N LEU A 108 -5.75 7.42 -6.33
CA LEU A 108 -5.92 6.22 -7.17
C LEU A 108 -6.61 5.07 -6.43
N VAL A 109 -6.25 4.80 -5.16
CA VAL A 109 -6.83 3.67 -4.43
C VAL A 109 -8.34 3.81 -4.26
N PRO A 110 -8.89 4.93 -3.74
CA PRO A 110 -10.35 5.10 -3.64
C PRO A 110 -11.06 5.03 -5.00
N GLU A 111 -10.46 5.56 -6.07
CA GLU A 111 -11.02 5.47 -7.42
C GLU A 111 -11.08 4.02 -7.93
N LEU A 112 -10.04 3.22 -7.68
CA LEU A 112 -10.04 1.79 -8.01
C LEU A 112 -11.07 1.02 -7.17
N GLU A 113 -11.15 1.31 -5.87
CA GLU A 113 -12.12 0.72 -4.96
C GLU A 113 -13.57 0.98 -5.43
N GLN A 114 -13.84 2.20 -5.90
CA GLN A 114 -15.19 2.59 -6.38
C GLN A 114 -15.49 2.04 -7.77
N ARG A 115 -14.58 2.26 -8.75
CA ARG A 115 -14.85 1.92 -10.16
C ARG A 115 -14.78 0.43 -10.44
N LEU A 116 -14.01 -0.31 -9.66
CA LEU A 116 -13.76 -1.74 -9.87
C LEU A 116 -14.30 -2.59 -8.70
N ALA A 117 -15.35 -2.13 -8.03
CA ALA A 117 -15.98 -2.85 -6.93
C ALA A 117 -16.43 -4.26 -7.36
N ASP A 118 -17.09 -4.37 -8.51
CA ASP A 118 -17.56 -5.65 -9.06
C ASP A 118 -16.41 -6.57 -9.49
N VAL A 119 -15.34 -5.98 -10.04
CA VAL A 119 -14.13 -6.72 -10.43
C VAL A 119 -13.41 -7.25 -9.20
N ASN A 120 -13.35 -6.45 -8.13
CA ASN A 120 -12.72 -6.85 -6.87
C ASN A 120 -13.35 -8.11 -6.27
N ALA A 121 -14.67 -8.28 -6.41
CA ALA A 121 -15.38 -9.45 -5.92
C ALA A 121 -15.15 -10.72 -6.78
N GLN A 122 -14.69 -10.56 -8.02
CA GLN A 122 -14.47 -11.65 -8.99
C GLN A 122 -13.01 -12.08 -9.08
N LEU A 123 -12.08 -11.29 -8.54
CA LEU A 123 -10.66 -11.60 -8.59
C LEU A 123 -10.28 -12.63 -7.52
N ASP A 124 -9.81 -13.78 -7.95
CA ASP A 124 -9.26 -14.85 -7.12
C ASP A 124 -7.76 -14.72 -6.88
N VAL A 125 -7.08 -13.84 -7.63
CA VAL A 125 -5.67 -13.50 -7.47
C VAL A 125 -5.48 -12.01 -7.18
N PRO A 126 -4.54 -11.64 -6.30
CA PRO A 126 -4.27 -10.24 -6.01
C PRO A 126 -3.57 -9.56 -7.20
N ILE A 127 -4.01 -8.33 -7.53
CA ILE A 127 -3.32 -7.46 -8.48
C ILE A 127 -2.43 -6.50 -7.72
N THR A 128 -1.15 -6.45 -8.06
CA THR A 128 -0.17 -5.52 -7.50
C THR A 128 -0.07 -4.25 -8.34
N VAL A 129 -0.05 -3.09 -7.67
CA VAL A 129 0.12 -1.77 -8.30
C VAL A 129 1.31 -1.07 -7.67
N ASN A 130 2.38 -0.86 -8.43
CA ASN A 130 3.60 -0.23 -7.92
C ASN A 130 3.90 1.08 -8.64
N ILE A 131 4.05 2.17 -7.87
CA ILE A 131 4.22 3.53 -8.41
C ILE A 131 5.61 4.05 -8.04
N ASN A 132 6.43 4.36 -9.06
CA ASN A 132 7.74 4.95 -8.91
C ASN A 132 7.78 6.33 -9.57
N GLY A 133 8.41 7.29 -8.90
CA GLY A 133 8.55 8.65 -9.41
C GLY A 133 9.74 8.84 -10.38
N CYS A 134 10.55 7.81 -10.60
CA CYS A 134 11.70 7.83 -11.50
C CYS A 134 12.13 6.42 -11.92
N PRO A 135 13.12 6.27 -12.85
CA PRO A 135 13.61 4.96 -13.30
C PRO A 135 14.29 4.09 -12.23
N ASN A 136 14.68 4.63 -11.08
CA ASN A 136 15.37 3.88 -10.02
C ASN A 136 14.52 2.76 -9.39
N SER A 137 13.20 2.78 -9.62
CA SER A 137 12.29 1.68 -9.29
C SER A 137 12.30 1.23 -7.83
N CYS A 138 12.39 2.16 -6.89
CA CYS A 138 12.43 1.87 -5.44
C CYS A 138 11.18 1.13 -4.93
N ALA A 139 10.04 1.30 -5.59
CA ALA A 139 8.81 0.52 -5.35
C ALA A 139 8.60 -0.61 -6.37
N ARG A 140 9.65 -1.03 -7.07
CA ARG A 140 9.68 -2.25 -7.89
C ARG A 140 8.61 -2.32 -8.98
N SER A 141 8.42 -1.23 -9.76
CA SER A 141 7.39 -1.19 -10.81
C SER A 141 7.54 -2.27 -11.87
N GLN A 142 8.76 -2.80 -12.09
CA GLN A 142 9.00 -3.79 -13.14
C GLN A 142 8.41 -5.17 -12.83
N ILE A 143 8.16 -5.50 -11.57
CA ILE A 143 7.68 -6.81 -11.14
C ILE A 143 6.22 -6.76 -10.64
N ALA A 144 5.54 -5.64 -10.82
CA ALA A 144 4.13 -5.50 -10.50
C ALA A 144 3.25 -5.87 -11.71
N ASP A 145 2.04 -6.35 -11.44
CA ASP A 145 1.04 -6.56 -12.50
C ASP A 145 0.78 -5.25 -13.24
N ILE A 146 0.70 -4.12 -12.49
CA ILE A 146 0.60 -2.77 -13.02
C ILE A 146 1.72 -1.92 -12.41
N GLY A 147 2.70 -1.55 -13.21
CA GLY A 147 3.84 -0.73 -12.80
C GLY A 147 3.81 0.66 -13.43
N PHE A 148 3.96 1.70 -12.62
CA PHE A 148 4.11 3.07 -13.05
C PHE A 148 5.54 3.54 -12.83
N LYS A 149 6.22 3.98 -13.89
CA LYS A 149 7.56 4.56 -13.84
C LYS A 149 7.51 6.04 -14.21
N GLY A 150 7.77 6.92 -13.24
CA GLY A 150 7.77 8.37 -13.43
C GLY A 150 8.80 8.82 -14.43
N GLN A 151 8.41 9.77 -15.26
CA GLN A 151 9.23 10.43 -16.28
C GLN A 151 8.65 11.82 -16.57
N LEU A 152 9.41 12.63 -17.29
CA LEU A 152 8.87 13.84 -17.90
C LEU A 152 8.30 13.49 -19.28
N VAL A 153 7.17 14.07 -19.61
CA VAL A 153 6.50 13.94 -20.92
C VAL A 153 6.17 15.32 -21.47
N ASP A 154 6.15 15.45 -22.79
CA ASP A 154 5.69 16.66 -23.45
C ASP A 154 4.15 16.72 -23.37
N ASP A 155 3.61 17.89 -23.02
CA ASP A 155 2.16 18.11 -22.91
C ASP A 155 1.48 18.46 -24.26
N GLY A 156 2.25 18.51 -25.34
CA GLY A 156 1.79 18.91 -26.67
C GLY A 156 1.97 20.41 -26.97
N ASP A 157 2.20 21.24 -25.96
CA ASP A 157 2.48 22.67 -26.07
C ASP A 157 3.97 22.98 -25.88
N GLY A 158 4.81 21.96 -25.81
CA GLY A 158 6.26 22.05 -25.65
C GLY A 158 6.75 22.18 -24.22
N ASN A 159 5.87 22.01 -23.21
CA ASN A 159 6.27 21.99 -21.82
C ASN A 159 6.51 20.55 -21.36
N GLN A 160 7.50 20.38 -20.46
CA GLN A 160 7.77 19.11 -19.82
C GLN A 160 6.96 19.01 -18.52
N VAL A 161 6.04 18.05 -18.47
CA VAL A 161 5.18 17.79 -17.31
C VAL A 161 5.46 16.40 -16.74
N GLU A 162 5.05 16.17 -15.48
CA GLU A 162 5.16 14.86 -14.90
C GLU A 162 4.23 13.85 -15.58
N GLY A 163 4.74 12.69 -15.88
CA GLY A 163 4.00 11.60 -16.50
C GLY A 163 4.51 10.25 -16.03
N PHE A 164 3.88 9.19 -16.50
CA PHE A 164 4.24 7.82 -16.17
C PHE A 164 4.32 6.93 -17.39
N GLN A 165 5.40 6.19 -17.49
CA GLN A 165 5.45 5.00 -18.33
C GLN A 165 4.74 3.86 -17.62
N VAL A 166 3.71 3.30 -18.24
CA VAL A 166 2.99 2.14 -17.72
C VAL A 166 3.68 0.85 -18.14
N HIS A 167 3.79 -0.08 -17.22
CA HIS A 167 4.27 -1.45 -17.44
C HIS A 167 3.19 -2.43 -16.97
N LEU A 168 2.92 -3.49 -17.74
CA LEU A 168 1.92 -4.51 -17.41
C LEU A 168 2.53 -5.91 -17.43
N GLY A 169 2.01 -6.78 -16.57
CA GLY A 169 2.32 -8.21 -16.56
C GLY A 169 3.67 -8.55 -15.91
N GLY A 170 4.12 -7.74 -14.95
CA GLY A 170 5.20 -8.13 -14.06
C GLY A 170 4.73 -9.15 -13.04
N SER A 171 5.60 -10.07 -12.61
CA SER A 171 5.27 -11.07 -11.60
C SER A 171 6.52 -11.57 -10.87
N LEU A 172 6.30 -12.15 -9.69
CA LEU A 172 7.29 -12.89 -8.91
C LEU A 172 6.82 -14.33 -8.72
N GLY A 173 7.75 -15.26 -8.49
CA GLY A 173 7.47 -16.67 -8.27
C GLY A 173 7.89 -17.54 -9.45
N PHE A 174 7.19 -18.66 -9.67
CA PHE A 174 7.55 -19.63 -10.71
C PHE A 174 7.42 -19.06 -12.14
N ASP A 175 6.41 -18.20 -12.36
CA ASP A 175 6.18 -17.52 -13.64
C ASP A 175 6.66 -16.06 -13.57
N SER A 176 7.84 -15.85 -12.96
CA SER A 176 8.40 -14.50 -12.80
C SER A 176 8.70 -13.85 -14.16
N ALA A 177 8.27 -12.60 -14.29
CA ALA A 177 8.46 -11.80 -15.49
C ALA A 177 8.63 -10.31 -15.16
N PHE A 178 9.34 -9.59 -16.03
CA PHE A 178 9.28 -8.13 -16.01
C PHE A 178 8.08 -7.63 -16.80
N GLY A 179 7.39 -6.64 -16.25
CA GLY A 179 6.29 -5.95 -16.92
C GLY A 179 6.75 -5.33 -18.24
N ARG A 180 5.92 -5.50 -19.26
CA ARG A 180 6.13 -4.91 -20.58
C ARG A 180 5.63 -3.48 -20.61
N LYS A 181 6.41 -2.63 -21.25
CA LYS A 181 6.05 -1.24 -21.53
C LYS A 181 4.85 -1.18 -22.47
N LEU A 182 3.84 -0.38 -22.10
CA LEU A 182 2.75 0.04 -22.99
C LEU A 182 3.22 1.12 -23.94
#